data_6e951f2be864087ddc8c4364867b92c1
#
_entry.id   6e951f2be864087ddc8c4364867b92c1
#
_cell.length_a   1.000
_cell.length_b   1.000
_cell.length_c   1.000
_cell.angle_alpha   90.00
_cell.angle_beta   90.00
_cell.angle_gamma   90.00
#
_symmetry.space_group_name_H-M   'P 1'
#
loop_
_entity.id
_entity.type
_entity.pdbx_description
1 polymer ?
#
loop_
_entity_poly.entity_id
_entity_poly.type
_entity_poly.pdbx_seq_one_letter_code
_entity_poly.pdbx_strand_id
1 'polypeptide(L)'
;MSMNLPRFDAIVFDFDGVLVESVDVKTRAFAALFEPYGEEVVKQVVAWHLAHGGVSRYEKFRHFHRAFLGRVLSQVEEVELGNRFSALVEEAVIAAAWVPGAHEFLEGWHARLPLYVASGTPEEELIRIIGRRGMTHFFKAVAGAPRKKGAILRDFLGRSGVSQDRMLMVGDAMTDFDGAVEAGVSFLGIAPAGANPFPHGVPVLPDLIGFSTFLVASRPAFSAAERT
;
A
#
# COMPACT_ATOMS: atom_id res chain seq x y z
N MET A 1 9.47 33.56 -11.19
CA MET A 1 9.98 32.20 -10.87
C MET A 1 9.15 31.21 -11.66
N SER A 2 9.76 30.51 -12.63
CA SER A 2 9.08 29.45 -13.37
C SER A 2 8.78 28.34 -12.36
N MET A 3 7.50 28.11 -12.07
CA MET A 3 7.10 26.93 -11.28
C MET A 3 7.35 25.70 -12.15
N ASN A 4 8.34 24.87 -11.79
CA ASN A 4 8.49 23.57 -12.41
C ASN A 4 7.20 22.77 -12.18
N LEU A 5 6.47 22.49 -13.25
CA LEU A 5 5.27 21.66 -13.19
C LEU A 5 5.68 20.24 -12.78
N PRO A 6 4.89 19.56 -11.94
CA PRO A 6 5.15 18.19 -11.58
C PRO A 6 5.05 17.30 -12.83
N ARG A 7 5.87 16.25 -12.86
CA ARG A 7 5.89 15.29 -13.97
C ARG A 7 4.59 14.49 -14.09
N PHE A 8 3.87 14.31 -12.99
CA PHE A 8 2.64 13.53 -12.91
C PHE A 8 1.45 14.45 -12.63
N ASP A 9 0.29 14.06 -13.14
CA ASP A 9 -0.98 14.76 -12.96
C ASP A 9 -1.86 14.10 -11.87
N ALA A 10 -1.49 12.91 -11.41
CA ALA A 10 -2.13 12.22 -10.29
C ALA A 10 -1.15 11.29 -9.58
N ILE A 11 -1.33 11.11 -8.28
CA ILE A 11 -0.54 10.19 -7.46
C ILE A 11 -1.47 9.26 -6.68
N VAL A 12 -1.17 7.96 -6.72
CA VAL A 12 -1.83 6.93 -5.91
C VAL A 12 -0.82 6.39 -4.91
N PHE A 13 -1.14 6.40 -3.64
CA PHE A 13 -0.32 5.85 -2.56
C PHE A 13 -0.86 4.52 -2.08
N ASP A 14 0.00 3.56 -1.77
CA ASP A 14 -0.35 2.59 -0.74
C ASP A 14 -0.47 3.29 0.62
N PHE A 15 -1.07 2.63 1.58
CA PHE A 15 -1.31 3.21 2.90
C PHE A 15 -0.27 2.74 3.92
N ASP A 16 -0.17 1.41 4.10
CA ASP A 16 0.68 0.78 5.09
C ASP A 16 2.14 0.73 4.63
N GLY A 17 3.06 1.28 5.41
CA GLY A 17 4.48 1.35 5.04
C GLY A 17 4.83 2.47 4.05
N VAL A 18 3.83 3.20 3.53
CA VAL A 18 4.02 4.33 2.60
C VAL A 18 3.57 5.65 3.21
N LEU A 19 2.37 5.71 3.77
CA LEU A 19 1.84 6.89 4.46
C LEU A 19 1.94 6.75 5.98
N VAL A 20 1.77 5.53 6.50
CA VAL A 20 1.71 5.21 7.92
C VAL A 20 2.60 4.02 8.26
N GLU A 21 3.36 4.13 9.36
CA GLU A 21 4.25 3.10 9.90
C GLU A 21 3.44 1.99 10.60
N SER A 22 2.71 1.21 9.82
CA SER A 22 1.75 0.22 10.33
C SER A 22 2.12 -1.25 10.02
N VAL A 23 3.21 -1.51 9.30
CA VAL A 23 3.63 -2.88 8.93
C VAL A 23 3.87 -3.74 10.17
N ASP A 24 4.58 -3.24 11.17
CA ASP A 24 4.86 -3.94 12.42
C ASP A 24 3.60 -4.22 13.24
N VAL A 25 2.63 -3.32 13.22
CA VAL A 25 1.33 -3.50 13.89
C VAL A 25 0.63 -4.72 13.32
N LYS A 26 0.57 -4.83 11.99
CA LYS A 26 -0.05 -5.95 11.29
C LYS A 26 0.72 -7.27 11.50
N THR A 27 2.04 -7.21 11.50
CA THR A 27 2.90 -8.37 11.77
C THR A 27 2.59 -8.96 13.14
N ARG A 28 2.52 -8.14 14.19
CA ARG A 28 2.17 -8.58 15.55
C ARG A 28 0.75 -9.15 15.63
N ALA A 29 -0.21 -8.56 14.92
CA ALA A 29 -1.58 -9.06 14.90
C ALA A 29 -1.67 -10.45 14.25
N PHE A 30 -0.96 -10.71 13.14
CA PHE A 30 -0.88 -12.05 12.56
C PHE A 30 -0.23 -13.05 13.53
N ALA A 31 0.87 -12.67 14.19
CA ALA A 31 1.52 -13.52 15.19
C ALA A 31 0.55 -13.90 16.31
N ALA A 32 -0.17 -12.92 16.88
CA ALA A 32 -1.13 -13.15 17.97
C ALA A 32 -2.31 -14.03 17.56
N LEU A 33 -2.84 -13.87 16.33
CA LEU A 33 -3.94 -14.71 15.84
C LEU A 33 -3.54 -16.18 15.64
N PHE A 34 -2.28 -16.45 15.34
CA PHE A 34 -1.77 -17.79 15.07
C PHE A 34 -1.00 -18.41 16.25
N GLU A 35 -0.84 -17.67 17.36
CA GLU A 35 -0.22 -18.17 18.60
C GLU A 35 -0.81 -19.53 19.09
N PRO A 36 -2.15 -19.75 19.07
CA PRO A 36 -2.75 -21.03 19.49
C PRO A 36 -2.29 -22.25 18.67
N TYR A 37 -1.71 -22.06 17.49
CA TYR A 37 -1.24 -23.14 16.62
C TYR A 37 0.24 -23.48 16.82
N GLY A 38 0.93 -22.81 17.76
CA GLY A 38 2.32 -23.07 18.13
C GLY A 38 3.34 -22.18 17.43
N GLU A 39 4.53 -22.13 18.05
CA GLU A 39 5.61 -21.21 17.68
C GLU A 39 6.09 -21.38 16.23
N GLU A 40 6.16 -22.62 15.74
CA GLU A 40 6.61 -22.90 14.37
C GLU A 40 5.65 -22.33 13.31
N VAL A 41 4.33 -22.45 13.55
CA VAL A 41 3.31 -21.86 12.69
C VAL A 41 3.41 -20.33 12.71
N VAL A 42 3.61 -19.74 13.89
CA VAL A 42 3.79 -18.28 14.01
C VAL A 42 5.00 -17.80 13.22
N LYS A 43 6.14 -18.49 13.28
CA LYS A 43 7.34 -18.15 12.49
C LYS A 43 7.04 -18.18 10.98
N GLN A 44 6.36 -19.22 10.51
CA GLN A 44 5.99 -19.37 9.10
C GLN A 44 5.01 -18.26 8.65
N VAL A 45 4.01 -17.95 9.46
CA VAL A 45 3.02 -16.88 9.23
C VAL A 45 3.71 -15.53 9.12
N VAL A 46 4.58 -15.19 10.06
CA VAL A 46 5.32 -13.92 10.09
C VAL A 46 6.25 -13.81 8.87
N ALA A 47 7.06 -14.84 8.62
CA ALA A 47 7.97 -14.86 7.48
C ALA A 47 7.23 -14.69 6.15
N TRP A 48 6.13 -15.40 5.96
CA TRP A 48 5.31 -15.29 4.75
C TRP A 48 4.65 -13.92 4.65
N HIS A 49 4.12 -13.39 5.76
CA HIS A 49 3.52 -12.06 5.79
C HIS A 49 4.48 -10.97 5.33
N LEU A 50 5.72 -10.98 5.85
CA LEU A 50 6.74 -10.00 5.49
C LEU A 50 7.18 -10.12 4.03
N ALA A 51 7.29 -11.35 3.51
CA ALA A 51 7.63 -11.59 2.10
C ALA A 51 6.52 -11.22 1.11
N HIS A 52 5.27 -11.07 1.59
CA HIS A 52 4.09 -10.82 0.75
C HIS A 52 3.32 -9.56 1.24
N GLY A 53 4.02 -8.42 1.28
CA GLY A 53 3.42 -7.11 1.54
C GLY A 53 2.28 -6.81 0.57
N GLY A 54 1.32 -5.99 0.98
CA GLY A 54 0.19 -5.56 0.15
C GLY A 54 -0.87 -6.62 -0.19
N VAL A 55 -0.60 -7.92 0.05
CA VAL A 55 -1.60 -8.99 -0.11
C VAL A 55 -2.69 -8.85 0.96
N SER A 56 -3.95 -8.98 0.55
CA SER A 56 -5.12 -8.90 1.43
C SER A 56 -5.02 -9.91 2.60
N ARG A 57 -5.43 -9.49 3.82
CA ARG A 57 -5.48 -10.38 5.00
C ARG A 57 -6.29 -11.66 4.75
N TYR A 58 -7.35 -11.58 3.97
CA TYR A 58 -8.19 -12.75 3.66
C TYR A 58 -7.47 -13.76 2.78
N GLU A 59 -6.70 -13.32 1.79
CA GLU A 59 -5.83 -14.19 1.01
C GLU A 59 -4.76 -14.84 1.89
N LYS A 60 -4.17 -14.06 2.82
CA LYS A 60 -3.21 -14.56 3.82
C LYS A 60 -3.82 -15.61 4.72
N PHE A 61 -5.01 -15.41 5.26
CA PHE A 61 -5.70 -16.38 6.10
C PHE A 61 -5.94 -17.70 5.35
N ARG A 62 -6.43 -17.63 4.11
CA ARG A 62 -6.62 -18.84 3.28
C ARG A 62 -5.31 -19.57 3.03
N HIS A 63 -4.25 -18.83 2.72
CA HIS A 63 -2.92 -19.41 2.53
C HIS A 63 -2.41 -20.09 3.81
N PHE A 64 -2.43 -19.41 4.95
CA PHE A 64 -1.93 -19.94 6.22
C PHE A 64 -2.66 -21.22 6.65
N HIS A 65 -3.99 -21.22 6.51
CA HIS A 65 -4.77 -22.43 6.85
C HIS A 65 -4.44 -23.58 5.92
N ARG A 66 -4.30 -23.34 4.63
CA ARG A 66 -3.97 -24.40 3.66
C ARG A 66 -2.54 -24.88 3.80
N ALA A 67 -1.56 -23.96 3.82
CA ALA A 67 -0.14 -24.29 3.73
C ALA A 67 0.45 -24.73 5.08
N PHE A 68 0.02 -24.12 6.21
CA PHE A 68 0.64 -24.34 7.51
C PHE A 68 -0.23 -25.18 8.46
N LEU A 69 -1.55 -25.18 8.28
CA LEU A 69 -2.47 -25.95 9.12
C LEU A 69 -3.09 -27.15 8.39
N GLY A 70 -2.83 -27.34 7.09
CA GLY A 70 -3.32 -28.49 6.31
C GLY A 70 -4.84 -28.55 6.15
N ARG A 71 -5.55 -27.42 6.34
CA ARG A 71 -7.03 -27.38 6.27
C ARG A 71 -7.56 -26.21 5.42
N VAL A 72 -8.77 -26.38 4.93
CA VAL A 72 -9.48 -25.31 4.24
C VAL A 72 -10.19 -24.43 5.27
N LEU A 73 -10.06 -23.12 5.11
CA LEU A 73 -10.77 -22.12 5.92
C LEU A 73 -12.21 -21.97 5.38
N SER A 74 -13.20 -22.09 6.24
CA SER A 74 -14.59 -21.81 5.90
C SER A 74 -14.85 -20.29 5.82
N GLN A 75 -15.90 -19.91 5.11
CA GLN A 75 -16.27 -18.49 4.99
C GLN A 75 -16.60 -17.85 6.35
N VAL A 76 -17.24 -18.59 7.25
CA VAL A 76 -17.58 -18.11 8.61
C VAL A 76 -16.30 -17.84 9.41
N GLU A 77 -15.36 -18.79 9.43
CA GLU A 77 -14.07 -18.63 10.11
C GLU A 77 -13.26 -17.47 9.49
N GLU A 78 -13.31 -17.30 8.18
CA GLU A 78 -12.62 -16.20 7.50
C GLU A 78 -13.12 -14.84 7.96
N VAL A 79 -14.44 -14.65 8.05
CA VAL A 79 -15.06 -13.42 8.55
C VAL A 79 -14.69 -13.19 10.02
N GLU A 80 -14.75 -14.23 10.85
CA GLU A 80 -14.39 -14.14 12.28
C GLU A 80 -12.91 -13.74 12.46
N LEU A 81 -11.99 -14.38 11.73
CA LEU A 81 -10.58 -14.00 11.72
C LEU A 81 -10.37 -12.56 11.26
N GLY A 82 -11.11 -12.12 10.23
CA GLY A 82 -11.09 -10.74 9.75
C GLY A 82 -11.49 -9.75 10.84
N ASN A 83 -12.58 -10.03 11.57
CA ASN A 83 -13.06 -9.18 12.66
C ASN A 83 -12.05 -9.14 13.82
N ARG A 84 -11.50 -10.29 14.23
CA ARG A 84 -10.47 -10.37 15.27
C ARG A 84 -9.20 -9.61 14.87
N PHE A 85 -8.77 -9.74 13.63
CA PHE A 85 -7.63 -8.99 13.10
C PHE A 85 -7.89 -7.48 13.15
N SER A 86 -9.06 -7.00 12.68
CA SER A 86 -9.43 -5.60 12.72
C SER A 86 -9.42 -5.06 14.16
N ALA A 87 -9.96 -5.82 15.12
CA ALA A 87 -9.94 -5.43 16.53
C ALA A 87 -8.52 -5.28 17.11
N LEU A 88 -7.55 -6.05 16.61
CA LEU A 88 -6.15 -5.97 17.04
C LEU A 88 -5.39 -4.80 16.41
N VAL A 89 -5.77 -4.36 15.20
CA VAL A 89 -4.94 -3.42 14.45
C VAL A 89 -5.51 -2.01 14.33
N GLU A 90 -6.83 -1.82 14.30
CA GLU A 90 -7.45 -0.55 13.90
C GLU A 90 -6.98 0.62 14.77
N GLU A 91 -7.05 0.50 16.11
CA GLU A 91 -6.61 1.56 17.02
C GLU A 91 -5.10 1.82 16.92
N ALA A 92 -4.31 0.77 16.80
CA ALA A 92 -2.86 0.90 16.70
C ALA A 92 -2.42 1.54 15.37
N VAL A 93 -3.12 1.24 14.27
CA VAL A 93 -2.87 1.88 12.97
C VAL A 93 -3.31 3.35 13.00
N ILE A 94 -4.44 3.66 13.66
CA ILE A 94 -4.87 5.06 13.84
C ILE A 94 -3.82 5.85 14.62
N ALA A 95 -3.20 5.27 15.65
CA ALA A 95 -2.19 5.91 16.48
C ALA A 95 -0.76 5.84 15.89
N ALA A 96 -0.53 5.06 14.83
CA ALA A 96 0.79 4.87 14.27
C ALA A 96 1.39 6.17 13.69
N ALA A 97 2.71 6.28 13.75
CA ALA A 97 3.43 7.42 13.19
C ALA A 97 3.23 7.54 11.68
N TRP A 98 3.40 8.72 11.15
CA TRP A 98 3.54 8.93 9.73
C TRP A 98 4.88 8.36 9.24
N VAL A 99 4.90 7.85 8.02
CA VAL A 99 6.17 7.65 7.32
C VAL A 99 6.85 9.02 7.16
N PRO A 100 8.17 9.14 7.38
CA PRO A 100 8.86 10.42 7.30
C PRO A 100 8.57 11.16 5.99
N GLY A 101 8.17 12.44 6.07
CA GLY A 101 7.81 13.27 4.93
C GLY A 101 6.40 13.08 4.37
N ALA A 102 5.64 12.06 4.82
CA ALA A 102 4.31 11.78 4.30
C ALA A 102 3.31 12.90 4.60
N HIS A 103 3.24 13.34 5.85
CA HIS A 103 2.31 14.40 6.26
C HIS A 103 2.62 15.71 5.56
N GLU A 104 3.88 16.14 5.56
CA GLU A 104 4.34 17.36 4.91
C GLU A 104 4.06 17.35 3.40
N PHE A 105 4.23 16.18 2.78
CA PHE A 105 3.91 16.02 1.38
C PHE A 105 2.41 16.20 1.12
N LEU A 106 1.56 15.50 1.86
CA LEU A 106 0.11 15.58 1.70
C LEU A 106 -0.40 17.00 1.90
N GLU A 107 0.03 17.69 2.97
CA GLU A 107 -0.32 19.10 3.23
C GLU A 107 0.10 20.03 2.08
N GLY A 108 1.29 19.84 1.56
CA GLY A 108 1.84 20.70 0.50
C GLY A 108 1.21 20.47 -0.88
N TRP A 109 0.66 19.28 -1.16
CA TRP A 109 0.34 18.88 -2.53
C TRP A 109 -1.13 18.55 -2.79
N HIS A 110 -1.97 18.21 -1.79
CA HIS A 110 -3.36 17.80 -2.01
C HIS A 110 -4.23 18.84 -2.75
N ALA A 111 -3.90 20.13 -2.63
CA ALA A 111 -4.58 21.20 -3.38
C ALA A 111 -4.01 21.41 -4.80
N ARG A 112 -2.86 20.81 -5.13
CA ARG A 112 -2.14 20.98 -6.40
C ARG A 112 -2.26 19.80 -7.33
N LEU A 113 -2.36 18.60 -6.75
CA LEU A 113 -2.47 17.33 -7.47
C LEU A 113 -3.59 16.48 -6.87
N PRO A 114 -4.40 15.80 -7.69
CA PRO A 114 -5.28 14.73 -7.21
C PRO A 114 -4.46 13.59 -6.60
N LEU A 115 -4.71 13.33 -5.31
CA LEU A 115 -4.09 12.25 -4.55
C LEU A 115 -5.14 11.16 -4.27
N TYR A 116 -4.72 9.92 -4.31
CA TYR A 116 -5.55 8.73 -4.13
C TYR A 116 -4.87 7.73 -3.21
N VAL A 117 -5.66 6.82 -2.63
CA VAL A 117 -5.13 5.68 -1.85
C VAL A 117 -5.64 4.36 -2.43
N ALA A 118 -4.71 3.39 -2.62
CA ALA A 118 -5.00 2.03 -3.03
C ALA A 118 -4.33 1.04 -2.08
N SER A 119 -5.07 0.34 -1.21
CA SER A 119 -4.51 -0.51 -0.15
C SER A 119 -5.02 -1.94 -0.17
N GLY A 120 -4.24 -2.87 0.38
CA GLY A 120 -4.66 -4.23 0.70
C GLY A 120 -5.56 -4.34 1.95
N THR A 121 -5.74 -3.25 2.70
CA THR A 121 -6.69 -3.16 3.82
C THR A 121 -8.12 -3.18 3.28
N PRO A 122 -9.09 -3.83 3.96
CA PRO A 122 -10.50 -3.76 3.58
C PRO A 122 -10.98 -2.30 3.46
N GLU A 123 -11.69 -1.99 2.37
CA GLU A 123 -12.02 -0.60 2.01
C GLU A 123 -12.77 0.15 3.10
N GLU A 124 -13.77 -0.47 3.72
CA GLU A 124 -14.54 0.16 4.80
C GLU A 124 -13.67 0.47 6.04
N GLU A 125 -12.77 -0.45 6.41
CA GLU A 125 -11.82 -0.24 7.50
C GLU A 125 -10.83 0.88 7.16
N LEU A 126 -10.29 0.88 5.94
CA LEU A 126 -9.38 1.92 5.46
C LEU A 126 -10.03 3.31 5.50
N ILE A 127 -11.28 3.43 5.06
CA ILE A 127 -12.05 4.69 5.11
C ILE A 127 -12.22 5.16 6.56
N ARG A 128 -12.56 4.24 7.50
CA ARG A 128 -12.66 4.60 8.94
C ARG A 128 -11.33 5.07 9.51
N ILE A 129 -10.24 4.37 9.22
CA ILE A 129 -8.89 4.74 9.69
C ILE A 129 -8.50 6.13 9.15
N ILE A 130 -8.65 6.37 7.85
CA ILE A 130 -8.36 7.65 7.20
C ILE A 130 -9.20 8.77 7.82
N GLY A 131 -10.49 8.52 8.07
CA GLY A 131 -11.39 9.49 8.71
C GLY A 131 -10.96 9.83 10.14
N ARG A 132 -10.66 8.83 10.97
CA ARG A 132 -10.23 9.01 12.36
C ARG A 132 -8.84 9.65 12.50
N ARG A 133 -7.99 9.49 11.48
CA ARG A 133 -6.70 10.19 11.39
C ARG A 133 -6.81 11.63 10.83
N GLY A 134 -8.02 12.10 10.46
CA GLY A 134 -8.23 13.42 9.86
C GLY A 134 -7.70 13.57 8.43
N MET A 135 -7.42 12.47 7.72
CA MET A 135 -6.74 12.46 6.42
C MET A 135 -7.70 12.57 5.22
N THR A 136 -9.03 12.53 5.43
CA THR A 136 -10.02 12.44 4.34
C THR A 136 -9.87 13.56 3.32
N HIS A 137 -9.54 14.76 3.76
CA HIS A 137 -9.44 15.94 2.90
C HIS A 137 -8.27 15.91 1.92
N PHE A 138 -7.26 15.06 2.15
CA PHE A 138 -6.11 14.92 1.25
C PHE A 138 -6.44 14.17 -0.04
N PHE A 139 -7.43 13.27 -0.02
CA PHE A 139 -7.61 12.31 -1.10
C PHE A 139 -8.90 12.53 -1.90
N LYS A 140 -8.81 12.40 -3.22
CA LYS A 140 -9.97 12.42 -4.13
C LYS A 140 -10.77 11.14 -4.05
N ALA A 141 -10.10 10.00 -3.84
CA ALA A 141 -10.73 8.71 -3.57
C ALA A 141 -9.80 7.77 -2.82
N VAL A 142 -10.41 6.86 -2.08
CA VAL A 142 -9.76 5.79 -1.31
C VAL A 142 -10.37 4.48 -1.75
N ALA A 143 -9.55 3.47 -2.00
CA ALA A 143 -10.00 2.14 -2.38
C ALA A 143 -9.14 1.06 -1.73
N GLY A 144 -9.79 -0.08 -1.41
CA GLY A 144 -9.16 -1.18 -0.71
C GLY A 144 -9.62 -2.57 -1.15
N ALA A 145 -9.17 -3.59 -0.39
CA ALA A 145 -9.64 -4.95 -0.60
C ALA A 145 -11.18 -5.03 -0.49
N PRO A 146 -11.84 -5.93 -1.24
CA PRO A 146 -11.26 -7.08 -1.96
C PRO A 146 -10.70 -6.77 -3.36
N ARG A 147 -10.79 -5.51 -3.81
CA ARG A 147 -10.27 -5.12 -5.12
C ARG A 147 -8.74 -5.22 -5.15
N LYS A 148 -8.19 -5.73 -6.24
CA LYS A 148 -6.75 -5.75 -6.47
C LYS A 148 -6.24 -4.38 -6.95
N LYS A 149 -4.97 -4.05 -6.65
CA LYS A 149 -4.39 -2.74 -6.96
C LYS A 149 -4.45 -2.37 -8.43
N GLY A 150 -4.19 -3.30 -9.36
CA GLY A 150 -4.33 -3.04 -10.80
C GLY A 150 -5.75 -2.63 -11.22
N ALA A 151 -6.78 -3.26 -10.63
CA ALA A 151 -8.18 -2.88 -10.90
C ALA A 151 -8.53 -1.52 -10.29
N ILE A 152 -8.02 -1.20 -9.10
CA ILE A 152 -8.19 0.10 -8.45
C ILE A 152 -7.54 1.21 -9.28
N LEU A 153 -6.31 1.00 -9.74
CA LEU A 153 -5.58 1.97 -10.56
C LEU A 153 -6.28 2.26 -11.88
N ARG A 154 -6.82 1.22 -12.56
CA ARG A 154 -7.63 1.42 -13.79
C ARG A 154 -8.91 2.20 -13.53
N ASP A 155 -9.58 1.98 -12.39
CA ASP A 155 -10.74 2.76 -12.00
C ASP A 155 -10.38 4.24 -11.76
N PHE A 156 -9.27 4.51 -11.07
CA PHE A 156 -8.79 5.88 -10.86
C PHE A 156 -8.38 6.58 -12.16
N LEU A 157 -7.74 5.88 -13.10
CA LEU A 157 -7.45 6.40 -14.44
C LEU A 157 -8.75 6.81 -15.16
N GLY A 158 -9.74 5.90 -15.17
CA GLY A 158 -11.03 6.17 -15.83
C GLY A 158 -11.78 7.37 -15.24
N ARG A 159 -11.71 7.56 -13.93
CA ARG A 159 -12.39 8.68 -13.24
C ARG A 159 -11.63 10.01 -13.34
N SER A 160 -10.31 9.96 -13.33
CA SER A 160 -9.48 11.18 -13.34
C SER A 160 -9.31 11.78 -14.73
N GLY A 161 -9.43 10.96 -15.79
CA GLY A 161 -9.08 11.35 -17.16
C GLY A 161 -7.59 11.56 -17.39
N VAL A 162 -6.75 11.20 -16.41
CA VAL A 162 -5.29 11.29 -16.50
C VAL A 162 -4.76 10.14 -17.35
N SER A 163 -3.78 10.39 -18.22
CA SER A 163 -3.13 9.35 -19.00
C SER A 163 -2.24 8.45 -18.13
N GLN A 164 -2.03 7.20 -18.54
CA GLN A 164 -1.29 6.19 -17.79
C GLN A 164 0.12 6.65 -17.40
N ASP A 165 0.85 7.28 -18.33
CA ASP A 165 2.20 7.80 -18.14
C ASP A 165 2.27 9.02 -17.21
N ARG A 166 1.11 9.64 -16.93
CA ARG A 166 0.97 10.82 -16.06
C ARG A 166 0.42 10.46 -14.67
N MET A 167 0.11 9.19 -14.40
CA MET A 167 -0.25 8.70 -13.07
C MET A 167 0.92 7.94 -12.46
N LEU A 168 1.21 8.22 -11.18
CA LEU A 168 2.26 7.55 -10.41
C LEU A 168 1.63 6.72 -9.29
N MET A 169 1.98 5.44 -9.20
CA MET A 169 1.76 4.60 -8.01
C MET A 169 3.00 4.64 -7.12
N VAL A 170 2.82 4.89 -5.84
CA VAL A 170 3.86 4.87 -4.80
C VAL A 170 3.54 3.73 -3.83
N GLY A 171 4.46 2.77 -3.68
CA GLY A 171 4.21 1.56 -2.89
C GLY A 171 5.48 0.95 -2.28
N ASP A 172 5.31 0.12 -1.25
CA ASP A 172 6.41 -0.54 -0.53
C ASP A 172 6.52 -2.05 -0.86
N ALA A 173 5.56 -2.60 -1.62
CA ALA A 173 5.44 -4.03 -1.87
C ALA A 173 5.37 -4.38 -3.36
N MET A 174 5.73 -5.64 -3.68
CA MET A 174 5.61 -6.16 -5.06
C MET A 174 4.18 -6.10 -5.61
N THR A 175 3.16 -6.22 -4.76
CA THR A 175 1.75 -6.08 -5.18
C THR A 175 1.42 -4.68 -5.71
N ASP A 176 2.14 -3.65 -5.27
CA ASP A 176 2.02 -2.27 -5.77
C ASP A 176 2.65 -2.15 -7.14
N PHE A 177 3.87 -2.69 -7.26
CA PHE A 177 4.59 -2.74 -8.53
C PHE A 177 3.80 -3.53 -9.58
N ASP A 178 3.35 -4.74 -9.26
CA ASP A 178 2.57 -5.58 -10.17
C ASP A 178 1.26 -4.89 -10.58
N GLY A 179 0.58 -4.23 -9.63
CA GLY A 179 -0.62 -3.45 -9.91
C GLY A 179 -0.35 -2.26 -10.83
N ALA A 180 0.77 -1.56 -10.65
CA ALA A 180 1.19 -0.48 -11.53
C ALA A 180 1.50 -0.98 -12.94
N VAL A 181 2.22 -2.09 -13.07
CA VAL A 181 2.51 -2.76 -14.36
C VAL A 181 1.20 -3.18 -15.05
N GLU A 182 0.28 -3.82 -14.32
CA GLU A 182 -1.02 -4.26 -14.85
C GLU A 182 -1.88 -3.09 -15.36
N ALA A 183 -1.81 -1.94 -14.69
CA ALA A 183 -2.56 -0.74 -15.07
C ALA A 183 -1.82 0.14 -16.09
N GLY A 184 -0.54 -0.13 -16.37
CA GLY A 184 0.30 0.66 -17.28
C GLY A 184 0.72 2.02 -16.72
N VAL A 185 0.69 2.20 -15.39
CA VAL A 185 1.08 3.47 -14.73
C VAL A 185 2.54 3.43 -14.27
N SER A 186 3.13 4.61 -14.07
CA SER A 186 4.47 4.75 -13.50
C SER A 186 4.51 4.25 -12.05
N PHE A 187 5.69 3.77 -11.60
CA PHE A 187 5.86 3.28 -10.23
C PHE A 187 7.09 3.89 -9.56
N LEU A 188 6.95 4.16 -8.25
CA LEU A 188 8.03 4.51 -7.33
C LEU A 188 7.95 3.61 -6.10
N GLY A 189 9.04 2.93 -5.78
CA GLY A 189 9.16 2.12 -4.58
C GLY A 189 9.49 2.96 -3.34
N ILE A 190 8.96 2.55 -2.19
CA ILE A 190 9.40 3.00 -0.88
C ILE A 190 10.03 1.79 -0.18
N ALA A 191 11.29 1.89 0.21
CA ALA A 191 11.97 0.83 0.96
C ALA A 191 13.14 1.38 1.77
N PRO A 192 13.39 0.87 2.98
CA PRO A 192 14.53 1.28 3.79
C PRO A 192 15.85 1.15 3.03
N ALA A 193 16.80 2.00 3.35
CA ALA A 193 18.11 1.98 2.70
C ALA A 193 18.76 0.59 2.79
N GLY A 194 19.17 0.05 1.62
CA GLY A 194 19.74 -1.29 1.50
C GLY A 194 18.74 -2.44 1.35
N ALA A 195 17.43 -2.19 1.47
CA ALA A 195 16.39 -3.16 1.19
C ALA A 195 15.63 -2.72 -0.07
N ASN A 196 15.84 -3.39 -1.19
CA ASN A 196 15.10 -3.12 -2.43
C ASN A 196 14.39 -4.41 -2.87
N PRO A 197 13.06 -4.54 -2.64
CA PRO A 197 12.31 -5.71 -3.06
C PRO A 197 11.95 -5.70 -4.56
N PHE A 198 12.20 -4.58 -5.26
CA PHE A 198 11.73 -4.38 -6.63
C PHE A 198 12.77 -4.81 -7.67
N PRO A 199 12.36 -5.05 -8.92
CA PRO A 199 13.27 -5.34 -10.02
C PRO A 199 14.32 -4.23 -10.24
N HIS A 200 15.46 -4.63 -10.82
CA HIS A 200 16.51 -3.68 -11.15
C HIS A 200 16.00 -2.55 -12.06
N GLY A 201 16.37 -1.30 -11.75
CA GLY A 201 15.98 -0.12 -12.53
C GLY A 201 14.70 0.58 -12.00
N VAL A 202 13.95 -0.04 -11.08
CA VAL A 202 12.83 0.64 -10.41
C VAL A 202 13.39 1.73 -9.49
N PRO A 203 12.92 2.99 -9.60
CA PRO A 203 13.32 4.04 -8.68
C PRO A 203 12.77 3.75 -7.27
N VAL A 204 13.62 3.94 -6.25
CA VAL A 204 13.26 3.69 -4.85
C VAL A 204 13.71 4.88 -4.00
N LEU A 205 12.86 5.33 -3.09
CA LEU A 205 13.19 6.27 -2.03
C LEU A 205 13.09 5.57 -0.66
N PRO A 206 13.87 6.00 0.34
CA PRO A 206 13.78 5.41 1.67
C PRO A 206 12.51 5.80 2.43
N ASP A 207 11.94 6.95 2.09
CA ASP A 207 10.77 7.59 2.68
C ASP A 207 10.22 8.68 1.74
N LEU A 208 9.32 9.55 2.24
CA LEU A 208 8.71 10.63 1.46
C LEU A 208 9.36 12.02 1.68
N ILE A 209 10.46 12.13 2.45
CA ILE A 209 11.16 13.42 2.67
C ILE A 209 11.62 14.03 1.33
N GLY A 210 12.24 13.23 0.46
CA GLY A 210 12.72 13.67 -0.86
C GLY A 210 11.68 13.66 -1.98
N PHE A 211 10.43 13.27 -1.70
CA PHE A 211 9.46 12.96 -2.75
C PHE A 211 9.04 14.19 -3.58
N SER A 212 8.89 15.35 -2.96
CA SER A 212 8.60 16.60 -3.68
C SER A 212 9.70 16.94 -4.70
N THR A 213 10.97 16.71 -4.35
CA THR A 213 12.11 16.89 -5.25
C THR A 213 12.08 15.89 -6.40
N PHE A 214 11.76 14.65 -6.13
CA PHE A 214 11.59 13.60 -7.14
C PHE A 214 10.51 13.98 -8.18
N LEU A 215 9.36 14.52 -7.75
CA LEU A 215 8.26 14.90 -8.63
C LEU A 215 8.62 16.01 -9.62
N VAL A 216 9.49 16.95 -9.23
CA VAL A 216 9.87 18.09 -10.09
C VAL A 216 11.19 17.87 -10.83
N ALA A 217 11.91 16.78 -10.56
CA ALA A 217 13.16 16.45 -11.21
C ALA A 217 12.93 15.91 -12.63
N SER A 218 13.79 16.31 -13.58
CA SER A 218 13.68 16.03 -15.02
C SER A 218 14.03 14.59 -15.44
N ARG A 219 14.25 13.63 -14.50
CA ARG A 219 14.63 12.25 -14.84
C ARG A 219 13.41 11.37 -15.14
N PRO A 220 13.47 10.46 -16.15
CA PRO A 220 12.39 9.53 -16.43
C PRO A 220 12.17 8.59 -15.25
N ALA A 221 10.93 8.48 -14.76
CA ALA A 221 10.51 7.36 -13.96
C ALA A 221 10.46 6.12 -14.87
N PHE A 222 10.60 4.94 -14.27
CA PHE A 222 10.45 3.68 -14.97
C PHE A 222 9.04 3.60 -15.58
N SER A 223 8.96 3.52 -16.91
CA SER A 223 7.71 3.23 -17.61
C SER A 223 7.56 1.72 -17.76
N ALA A 224 6.40 1.19 -17.39
CA ALA A 224 6.07 -0.21 -17.59
C ALA A 224 6.11 -0.65 -19.07
N ALA A 225 6.10 0.31 -20.01
CA ALA A 225 6.18 0.06 -21.46
C ALA A 225 7.56 -0.38 -21.97
N GLU A 226 8.63 -0.33 -21.16
CA GLU A 226 9.99 -0.73 -21.59
C GLU A 226 10.28 -2.22 -21.40
N ARG A 227 9.27 -3.05 -21.12
CA ARG A 227 9.38 -4.53 -21.10
C ARG A 227 8.75 -5.12 -22.36
N THR A 228 9.45 -5.06 -23.47
CA THR A 228 9.27 -5.95 -24.62
C THR A 228 10.56 -6.67 -24.91
#